data_53576d848c5f33d9aaea1c9d372c4ceb
#
_entry.id   53576d848c5f33d9aaea1c9d372c4ceb
#
_cell.length_a   1.000
_cell.length_b   1.000
_cell.length_c   1.000
_cell.angle_alpha   90.00
_cell.angle_beta   90.00
_cell.angle_gamma   90.00
#
_symmetry.space_group_name_H-M   'P 1'
#
loop_
_entity.id
_entity.type
_entity.pdbx_description
1 polymer ?
#
loop_
_entity_poly.entity_id
_entity_poly.type
_entity_poly.pdbx_seq_one_letter_code
_entity_poly.pdbx_strand_id
1 'polypeptide(L)'
;MYFHSIGSKETSPTTHAQTFARISTYPPFFLTMLPPMATFQIIFTPASSAEITQLPTTLQVEVLREFDVLTTDFLEKHPDRFGIVRRPDRTLYRYRTGEYRIYFEKTEPGLVIHRVLHKNSLKDFAFRSQLPLSEDELLAENPKFWDLINAASSTSSKK
;
A
#
# COMPACT_ATOMS: atom_id res chain seq x y z
N MET A 1 8.41 71.43 -52.62
CA MET A 1 9.88 71.46 -52.94
C MET A 1 10.48 70.16 -52.44
N TYR A 2 10.97 69.42 -53.42
CA TYR A 2 12.02 68.36 -53.37
C TYR A 2 11.73 67.10 -52.55
N PHE A 3 11.41 65.94 -53.22
CA PHE A 3 12.26 64.96 -53.91
C PHE A 3 13.17 64.22 -52.89
N HIS A 4 13.11 62.90 -52.72
CA HIS A 4 13.60 61.77 -53.49
C HIS A 4 13.19 60.53 -52.70
N SER A 5 12.45 59.53 -53.23
CA SER A 5 12.81 58.52 -54.21
C SER A 5 13.87 57.49 -53.77
N ILE A 6 13.43 56.29 -53.96
CA ILE A 6 14.16 55.05 -54.28
C ILE A 6 14.61 54.17 -53.12
N GLY A 7 14.17 52.93 -53.26
CA GLY A 7 14.94 51.79 -52.80
C GLY A 7 14.11 50.55 -52.47
N SER A 8 13.53 50.01 -53.50
CA SER A 8 13.12 48.56 -53.51
C SER A 8 14.31 47.68 -53.15
N LYS A 9 14.08 46.75 -52.25
CA LYS A 9 14.65 45.39 -52.41
C LYS A 9 13.82 44.39 -51.62
N GLU A 10 13.09 43.60 -52.36
CA GLU A 10 12.69 42.26 -52.03
C GLU A 10 13.88 41.50 -51.52
N THR A 11 13.66 40.79 -50.45
CA THR A 11 14.27 39.45 -50.29
C THR A 11 13.33 38.56 -49.55
N SER A 12 12.96 37.56 -50.23
CA SER A 12 12.06 36.45 -49.97
C SER A 12 12.32 35.68 -48.68
N PRO A 13 11.37 34.82 -48.34
CA PRO A 13 11.29 34.14 -47.03
C PRO A 13 12.24 32.97 -46.96
N THR A 14 13.09 32.93 -46.02
CA THR A 14 13.85 31.72 -45.68
C THR A 14 13.08 30.95 -44.60
N THR A 15 12.36 30.01 -45.13
CA THR A 15 12.01 28.74 -44.53
C THR A 15 12.98 28.34 -43.40
N HIS A 16 12.55 28.45 -42.15
CA HIS A 16 13.09 27.66 -41.05
C HIS A 16 12.03 26.69 -40.52
N ALA A 17 11.64 25.81 -41.43
CA ALA A 17 11.03 24.55 -41.09
C ALA A 17 12.14 23.49 -41.06
N GLN A 18 13.00 23.51 -40.08
CA GLN A 18 13.92 22.39 -39.78
C GLN A 18 14.46 22.56 -38.36
N THR A 19 13.81 22.02 -37.37
CA THR A 19 14.43 21.47 -36.19
C THR A 19 13.35 20.89 -35.27
N PHE A 20 12.58 19.96 -35.75
CA PHE A 20 11.85 19.04 -34.86
C PHE A 20 12.01 17.60 -35.40
N ALA A 21 13.24 17.18 -35.57
CA ALA A 21 13.58 15.79 -35.87
C ALA A 21 14.88 15.43 -35.13
N ARG A 22 14.90 15.58 -33.83
CA ARG A 22 15.76 14.82 -32.96
C ARG A 22 14.91 14.06 -31.98
N ILE A 23 14.01 13.27 -32.51
CA ILE A 23 13.41 12.19 -31.76
C ILE A 23 14.52 11.16 -31.60
N SER A 24 15.11 11.24 -30.43
CA SER A 24 15.62 10.15 -29.62
C SER A 24 15.86 8.86 -30.40
N THR A 25 17.11 8.68 -30.81
CA THR A 25 17.63 7.39 -31.24
C THR A 25 17.90 6.52 -30.01
N TYR A 26 16.88 6.26 -29.23
CA TYR A 26 16.91 5.15 -28.27
C TYR A 26 16.36 3.94 -29.01
N PRO A 27 17.16 2.87 -29.17
CA PRO A 27 16.68 1.66 -29.82
C PRO A 27 15.47 1.11 -29.03
N PRO A 28 14.45 0.58 -29.70
CA PRO A 28 13.22 0.08 -29.08
C PRO A 28 13.46 -1.08 -28.09
N PHE A 29 14.67 -1.60 -28.03
CA PHE A 29 15.08 -2.66 -27.10
C PHE A 29 15.30 -2.17 -25.65
N PHE A 30 15.45 -0.86 -25.40
CA PHE A 30 15.66 -0.37 -24.03
C PHE A 30 14.38 -0.31 -23.22
N LEU A 31 13.23 -0.32 -23.86
CA LEU A 31 11.93 -0.28 -23.17
C LEU A 31 11.53 -1.64 -22.59
N THR A 32 12.19 -2.73 -23.02
CA THR A 32 11.86 -4.10 -22.58
C THR A 32 12.70 -4.57 -21.39
N MET A 33 13.68 -3.77 -20.95
CA MET A 33 14.57 -4.12 -19.84
C MET A 33 14.40 -3.26 -18.58
N LEU A 34 13.39 -2.42 -18.53
CA LEU A 34 12.98 -1.89 -17.24
C LEU A 34 12.35 -3.05 -16.46
N PRO A 35 12.93 -3.45 -15.31
CA PRO A 35 12.25 -4.43 -14.46
C PRO A 35 10.86 -3.87 -14.18
N PRO A 36 9.81 -4.70 -14.22
CA PRO A 36 8.48 -4.23 -13.85
C PRO A 36 8.63 -3.58 -12.49
N MET A 37 8.37 -2.27 -12.43
CA MET A 37 8.32 -1.56 -11.16
C MET A 37 7.30 -2.29 -10.33
N ALA A 38 7.75 -3.02 -9.32
CA ALA A 38 6.87 -3.76 -8.43
C ALA A 38 5.93 -2.74 -7.77
N THR A 39 4.70 -2.67 -8.26
CA THR A 39 3.70 -1.77 -7.72
C THR A 39 3.34 -2.26 -6.34
N PHE A 40 3.41 -1.38 -5.34
CA PHE A 40 2.97 -1.72 -3.99
C PHE A 40 1.52 -2.22 -4.02
N GLN A 41 1.27 -3.35 -3.40
CA GLN A 41 -0.03 -4.02 -3.45
C GLN A 41 -0.58 -4.21 -2.03
N ILE A 42 -1.87 -3.92 -1.88
CA ILE A 42 -2.63 -4.26 -0.68
C ILE A 42 -3.51 -5.45 -1.04
N ILE A 43 -3.18 -6.60 -0.48
CA ILE A 43 -3.87 -7.86 -0.75
C ILE A 43 -4.80 -8.18 0.42
N PHE A 44 -6.07 -8.39 0.15
CA PHE A 44 -7.05 -8.83 1.14
C PHE A 44 -7.26 -10.34 1.03
N THR A 45 -7.23 -11.04 2.16
CA THR A 45 -7.76 -12.40 2.22
C THR A 45 -9.28 -12.38 2.05
N PRO A 46 -9.92 -13.48 1.66
CA PRO A 46 -11.38 -13.55 1.56
C PRO A 46 -12.09 -13.11 2.85
N ALA A 47 -11.55 -13.49 4.00
CA ALA A 47 -12.10 -13.11 5.31
C ALA A 47 -11.99 -11.60 5.55
N SER A 48 -10.80 -11.01 5.36
CA SER A 48 -10.59 -9.58 5.56
C SER A 48 -11.34 -8.72 4.54
N SER A 49 -11.51 -9.23 3.32
CA SER A 49 -12.33 -8.56 2.29
C SER A 49 -13.79 -8.46 2.73
N ALA A 50 -14.36 -9.53 3.28
CA ALA A 50 -15.73 -9.51 3.81
C ALA A 50 -15.84 -8.60 5.06
N GLU A 51 -14.83 -8.60 5.92
CA GLU A 51 -14.82 -7.82 7.16
C GLU A 51 -14.68 -6.32 6.89
N ILE A 52 -13.82 -5.91 5.96
CA ILE A 52 -13.60 -4.49 5.68
C ILE A 52 -14.86 -3.82 5.10
N THR A 53 -15.67 -4.55 4.35
CA THR A 53 -16.93 -4.03 3.79
C THR A 53 -17.97 -3.71 4.86
N GLN A 54 -17.81 -4.24 6.07
CA GLN A 54 -18.69 -3.95 7.22
C GLN A 54 -18.30 -2.67 7.97
N LEU A 55 -17.11 -2.12 7.69
CA LEU A 55 -16.69 -0.85 8.27
C LEU A 55 -17.45 0.32 7.64
N PRO A 56 -17.66 1.41 8.40
CA PRO A 56 -18.08 2.68 7.81
C PRO A 56 -17.16 3.10 6.67
N THR A 57 -17.71 3.63 5.59
CA THR A 57 -16.94 4.01 4.37
C THR A 57 -15.77 4.95 4.69
N THR A 58 -15.93 5.86 5.66
CA THR A 58 -14.86 6.75 6.10
C THR A 58 -13.66 5.98 6.66
N LEU A 59 -13.89 4.92 7.44
CA LEU A 59 -12.83 4.06 7.98
C LEU A 59 -12.19 3.20 6.89
N GLN A 60 -12.97 2.72 5.91
CA GLN A 60 -12.40 1.99 4.77
C GLN A 60 -11.38 2.85 4.01
N VAL A 61 -11.74 4.12 3.72
CA VAL A 61 -10.84 5.06 3.04
C VAL A 61 -9.62 5.39 3.88
N GLU A 62 -9.80 5.59 5.20
CA GLU A 62 -8.69 5.84 6.13
C GLU A 62 -7.67 4.69 6.10
N VAL A 63 -8.15 3.45 6.23
CA VAL A 63 -7.31 2.25 6.19
C VAL A 63 -6.50 2.16 4.89
N LEU A 64 -7.14 2.36 3.75
CA LEU A 64 -6.46 2.29 2.46
C LEU A 64 -5.38 3.37 2.33
N ARG A 65 -5.65 4.58 2.79
CA ARG A 65 -4.68 5.69 2.78
C ARG A 65 -3.48 5.43 3.68
N GLU A 66 -3.70 4.91 4.88
CA GLU A 66 -2.62 4.59 5.81
C GLU A 66 -1.72 3.48 5.27
N PHE A 67 -2.29 2.50 4.59
CA PHE A 67 -1.53 1.36 4.08
C PHE A 67 -0.75 1.65 2.80
N ASP A 68 -1.13 2.68 2.05
CA ASP A 68 -0.42 3.10 0.83
C ASP A 68 1.00 3.64 1.10
N VAL A 69 1.26 4.08 2.32
CA VAL A 69 2.54 4.68 2.74
C VAL A 69 3.32 3.88 3.78
N LEU A 70 2.91 2.64 4.06
CA LEU A 70 3.54 1.84 5.12
C LEU A 70 4.95 1.39 4.77
N THR A 71 5.92 2.01 5.43
CA THR A 71 7.30 1.53 5.48
C THR A 71 7.59 0.88 6.84
N THR A 72 8.68 0.11 6.93
CA THR A 72 9.09 -0.48 8.21
C THR A 72 9.36 0.58 9.26
N ASP A 73 10.07 1.64 8.89
CA ASP A 73 10.38 2.76 9.78
C ASP A 73 9.12 3.47 10.28
N PHE A 74 8.10 3.57 9.44
CA PHE A 74 6.83 4.18 9.83
C PHE A 74 6.12 3.36 10.92
N LEU A 75 6.10 2.04 10.78
CA LEU A 75 5.50 1.12 11.76
C LEU A 75 6.17 1.22 13.13
N GLU A 76 7.49 1.34 13.17
CA GLU A 76 8.28 1.43 14.40
C GLU A 76 8.13 2.78 15.10
N LYS A 77 7.94 3.85 14.33
CA LYS A 77 7.79 5.22 14.85
C LYS A 77 6.40 5.53 15.45
N HIS A 78 5.41 4.68 15.19
CA HIS A 78 4.03 4.90 15.61
C HIS A 78 3.47 3.71 16.43
N PRO A 79 4.08 3.36 17.58
CA PRO A 79 3.67 2.20 18.38
C PRO A 79 2.29 2.34 19.02
N ASP A 80 1.77 3.55 19.15
CA ASP A 80 0.41 3.85 19.59
C ASP A 80 -0.65 3.39 18.59
N ARG A 81 -0.36 3.48 17.30
CA ARG A 81 -1.24 3.08 16.21
C ARG A 81 -0.94 1.68 15.70
N PHE A 82 0.33 1.30 15.68
CA PHE A 82 0.81 0.02 15.19
C PHE A 82 1.36 -0.82 16.33
N GLY A 83 0.95 -2.06 16.39
CA GLY A 83 1.48 -3.07 17.28
C GLY A 83 2.04 -4.23 16.49
N ILE A 84 2.73 -5.12 17.19
CA ILE A 84 3.35 -6.30 16.60
C ILE A 84 3.00 -7.53 17.45
N VAL A 85 2.39 -8.51 16.78
CA VAL A 85 2.11 -9.84 17.34
C VAL A 85 3.11 -10.83 16.74
N ARG A 86 3.98 -11.36 17.56
CA ARG A 86 5.08 -12.23 17.10
C ARG A 86 4.97 -13.62 17.68
N ARG A 87 5.34 -14.61 16.86
CA ARG A 87 5.74 -15.95 17.26
C ARG A 87 6.98 -16.37 16.45
N PRO A 88 7.65 -17.48 16.79
CA PRO A 88 8.94 -17.81 16.20
C PRO A 88 9.00 -17.86 14.68
N ASP A 89 7.90 -18.27 14.05
CA ASP A 89 7.79 -18.51 12.60
C ASP A 89 7.04 -17.40 11.88
N ARG A 90 6.44 -16.41 12.60
CA ARG A 90 5.54 -15.44 11.97
C ARG A 90 5.46 -14.12 12.73
N THR A 91 5.44 -13.03 11.99
CA THR A 91 5.22 -11.66 12.51
C THR A 91 4.01 -11.05 11.84
N LEU A 92 3.03 -10.66 12.63
CA LEU A 92 1.90 -9.85 12.21
C LEU A 92 2.06 -8.43 12.74
N TYR A 93 1.69 -7.48 11.90
CA TYR A 93 1.50 -6.11 12.32
C TYR A 93 0.01 -5.88 12.62
N ARG A 94 -0.24 -5.03 13.60
CA ARG A 94 -1.59 -4.61 13.95
C ARG A 94 -1.74 -3.12 13.78
N TYR A 95 -2.73 -2.67 13.04
CA TYR A 95 -3.15 -1.28 12.96
C TYR A 95 -4.42 -1.06 13.78
N ARG A 96 -4.44 0.02 14.57
CA ARG A 96 -5.61 0.45 15.34
C ARG A 96 -6.29 1.61 14.65
N THR A 97 -7.58 1.44 14.34
CA THR A 97 -8.43 2.53 13.90
C THR A 97 -9.78 2.44 14.61
N GLY A 98 -10.06 3.41 15.47
CA GLY A 98 -11.25 3.40 16.32
C GLY A 98 -11.40 2.10 17.12
N GLU A 99 -12.55 1.44 16.95
CA GLU A 99 -12.88 0.18 17.62
C GLU A 99 -12.33 -1.05 16.90
N TYR A 100 -11.61 -0.87 15.78
CA TYR A 100 -11.14 -1.97 14.93
C TYR A 100 -9.64 -2.20 15.06
N ARG A 101 -9.25 -3.44 14.80
CA ARG A 101 -7.87 -3.94 14.75
C ARG A 101 -7.67 -4.65 13.43
N ILE A 102 -6.71 -4.20 12.66
CA ILE A 102 -6.38 -4.74 11.36
C ILE A 102 -5.05 -5.47 11.46
N TYR A 103 -5.07 -6.76 11.19
CA TYR A 103 -3.90 -7.63 11.25
C TYR A 103 -3.39 -7.91 9.84
N PHE A 104 -2.12 -7.62 9.61
CA PHE A 104 -1.50 -7.76 8.31
C PHE A 104 -0.04 -8.22 8.39
N GLU A 105 0.45 -8.79 7.31
CA GLU A 105 1.85 -9.12 7.10
C GLU A 105 2.43 -8.25 6.00
N LYS A 106 3.70 -7.90 6.12
CA LYS A 106 4.47 -7.31 5.03
C LYS A 106 4.98 -8.40 4.12
N THR A 107 4.80 -8.20 2.83
CA THR A 107 5.28 -9.09 1.77
C THR A 107 5.88 -8.22 0.65
N GLU A 108 6.73 -8.80 -0.17
CA GLU A 108 7.12 -8.16 -1.42
C GLU A 108 6.08 -8.49 -2.50
N PRO A 109 5.48 -7.51 -3.17
CA PRO A 109 5.78 -6.06 -3.19
C PRO A 109 4.86 -5.20 -2.30
N GLY A 110 4.20 -5.71 -1.27
CA GLY A 110 3.24 -4.93 -0.51
C GLY A 110 2.89 -5.51 0.86
N LEU A 111 1.62 -5.71 1.12
CA LEU A 111 1.12 -6.30 2.36
C LEU A 111 -0.11 -7.18 2.13
N VAL A 112 -0.32 -8.13 3.04
CA VAL A 112 -1.50 -9.00 3.06
C VAL A 112 -2.30 -8.71 4.32
N ILE A 113 -3.53 -8.27 4.17
CA ILE A 113 -4.47 -8.08 5.28
C ILE A 113 -5.19 -9.40 5.55
N HIS A 114 -4.96 -9.96 6.74
CA HIS A 114 -5.53 -11.24 7.14
C HIS A 114 -6.90 -11.10 7.78
N ARG A 115 -7.04 -10.14 8.71
CA ARG A 115 -8.30 -9.94 9.46
C ARG A 115 -8.53 -8.48 9.78
N VAL A 116 -9.81 -8.11 9.85
CA VAL A 116 -10.30 -6.82 10.32
C VAL A 116 -11.29 -7.10 11.45
N LEU A 117 -10.84 -7.01 12.70
CA LEU A 117 -11.60 -7.43 13.88
C LEU A 117 -12.06 -6.24 14.71
N HIS A 118 -13.28 -6.27 15.19
CA HIS A 118 -13.74 -5.33 16.21
C HIS A 118 -13.08 -5.65 17.56
N LYS A 119 -12.72 -4.64 18.34
CA LYS A 119 -12.04 -4.83 19.64
C LYS A 119 -12.79 -5.77 20.60
N ASN A 120 -14.13 -5.81 20.51
CA ASN A 120 -14.93 -6.69 21.34
C ASN A 120 -14.76 -8.17 20.99
N SER A 121 -14.48 -8.48 19.73
CA SER A 121 -14.19 -9.87 19.31
C SER A 121 -12.88 -10.37 19.89
N LEU A 122 -11.97 -9.47 20.28
CA LEU A 122 -10.68 -9.84 20.88
C LEU A 122 -10.79 -10.18 22.36
N LYS A 123 -11.86 -9.78 23.04
CA LYS A 123 -12.09 -10.13 24.44
C LYS A 123 -12.16 -11.64 24.65
N ASP A 124 -12.66 -12.38 23.66
CA ASP A 124 -12.73 -13.84 23.72
C ASP A 124 -11.36 -14.51 23.75
N PHE A 125 -10.33 -13.82 23.24
CA PHE A 125 -8.94 -14.29 23.23
C PHE A 125 -8.17 -13.84 24.47
N ALA A 126 -8.47 -12.66 24.98
CA ALA A 126 -7.75 -12.03 26.10
C ALA A 126 -8.28 -12.42 27.48
N PHE A 127 -9.47 -13.02 27.60
CA PHE A 127 -10.21 -13.14 28.85
C PHE A 127 -9.62 -14.13 29.88
N ARG A 128 -8.55 -14.84 29.59
CA ARG A 128 -7.98 -15.86 30.49
C ARG A 128 -6.64 -15.50 31.11
N SER A 129 -6.08 -14.37 30.80
CA SER A 129 -4.81 -13.95 31.38
C SER A 129 -5.02 -12.95 32.51
N GLN A 130 -4.65 -13.33 33.72
CA GLN A 130 -4.54 -12.44 34.87
C GLN A 130 -3.19 -11.68 34.89
N LEU A 131 -2.38 -11.84 33.84
CA LEU A 131 -1.08 -11.22 33.71
C LEU A 131 -1.21 -9.81 33.12
N PRO A 132 -0.38 -8.85 33.54
CA PRO A 132 -0.33 -7.50 32.98
C PRO A 132 0.40 -7.47 31.63
N LEU A 133 0.03 -8.39 30.72
CA LEU A 133 0.57 -8.45 29.38
C LEU A 133 -0.16 -7.48 28.45
N SER A 134 0.55 -6.97 27.45
CA SER A 134 -0.08 -6.17 26.40
C SER A 134 -1.05 -7.01 25.57
N GLU A 135 -2.02 -6.37 24.91
CA GLU A 135 -2.95 -7.06 23.99
C GLU A 135 -2.21 -7.92 22.96
N ASP A 136 -1.07 -7.43 22.44
CA ASP A 136 -0.29 -8.11 21.43
C ASP A 136 0.42 -9.34 21.97
N GLU A 137 0.95 -9.29 23.19
CA GLU A 137 1.60 -10.44 23.85
C GLU A 137 0.58 -11.53 24.15
N LEU A 138 -0.61 -11.15 24.64
CA LEU A 138 -1.70 -12.11 24.88
C LEU A 138 -2.15 -12.82 23.61
N LEU A 139 -2.23 -12.10 22.50
CA LEU A 139 -2.58 -12.67 21.21
C LEU A 139 -1.46 -13.54 20.64
N ALA A 140 -0.20 -13.15 20.85
CA ALA A 140 0.96 -13.92 20.41
C ALA A 140 0.99 -15.35 20.98
N GLU A 141 0.59 -15.49 22.24
CA GLU A 141 0.55 -16.78 22.96
C GLU A 141 -0.75 -17.56 22.73
N ASN A 142 -1.77 -16.98 22.11
CA ASN A 142 -3.08 -17.60 21.98
C ASN A 142 -3.21 -18.45 20.70
N PRO A 143 -3.29 -19.81 20.78
CA PRO A 143 -3.42 -20.66 19.62
C PRO A 143 -4.66 -20.36 18.77
N LYS A 144 -5.79 -20.06 19.40
CA LYS A 144 -7.06 -19.76 18.69
C LYS A 144 -6.95 -18.52 17.83
N PHE A 145 -6.18 -17.51 18.27
CA PHE A 145 -5.93 -16.33 17.46
C PHE A 145 -5.17 -16.70 16.18
N TRP A 146 -4.12 -17.52 16.30
CA TRP A 146 -3.35 -17.98 15.15
C TRP A 146 -4.16 -18.89 14.22
N ASP A 147 -5.03 -19.74 14.77
CA ASP A 147 -5.95 -20.54 13.95
C ASP A 147 -6.89 -19.64 13.14
N LEU A 148 -7.36 -18.55 13.74
CA LEU A 148 -8.19 -17.56 13.07
C LEU A 148 -7.45 -16.86 11.91
N ILE A 149 -6.18 -16.52 12.12
CA ILE A 149 -5.31 -15.92 11.10
C ILE A 149 -5.03 -16.92 9.97
N ASN A 150 -4.70 -18.17 10.32
CA ASN A 150 -4.39 -19.23 9.35
C ASN A 150 -5.61 -19.60 8.50
N ALA A 151 -6.78 -19.67 9.09
CA ALA A 151 -8.02 -19.94 8.36
C ALA A 151 -8.31 -18.88 7.30
N ALA A 152 -7.97 -17.64 7.56
CA ALA A 152 -8.11 -16.54 6.59
C ALA A 152 -7.21 -16.73 5.35
N SER A 153 -6.02 -17.34 5.55
CA SER A 153 -5.05 -17.57 4.48
C SER A 153 -5.37 -18.82 3.65
N SER A 154 -5.98 -19.84 4.25
CA SER A 154 -6.19 -21.15 3.62
C SER A 154 -7.34 -21.19 2.61
N THR A 155 -8.24 -20.24 2.64
CA THR A 155 -9.39 -20.17 1.72
C THR A 155 -8.98 -19.82 0.28
N SER A 156 -7.74 -19.39 0.06
CA SER A 156 -7.21 -19.01 -1.27
C SER A 156 -6.67 -20.18 -2.08
N SER A 157 -6.55 -21.40 -1.53
CA SER A 157 -5.86 -22.53 -2.17
C SER A 157 -6.77 -23.63 -2.73
N LYS A 158 -8.07 -23.36 -2.90
CA LYS A 158 -8.98 -24.36 -3.49
C LYS A 158 -9.49 -23.88 -4.85
N LYS A 159 -8.64 -24.11 -5.87
CA LYS A 159 -9.08 -24.15 -7.26
C LYS A 159 -8.46 -25.35 -7.95
#